data_11670f33dd4f56ab5f0f22c335f95513
#
_entry.id   11670f33dd4f56ab5f0f22c335f95513
#
_cell.length_a   1.000
_cell.length_b   1.000
_cell.length_c   1.000
_cell.angle_alpha   90.00
_cell.angle_beta   90.00
_cell.angle_gamma   90.00
#
_symmetry.space_group_name_H-M   'P 1'
#
loop_
_entity.id
_entity.type
_entity.pdbx_description
1 polymer ?
#
loop_
_entity_poly.entity_id
_entity_poly.type
_entity_poly.pdbx_seq_one_letter_code
_entity_poly.pdbx_strand_id
1 'polypeptide(L)' 'MQQRTILITGCSSGIGYAAAHALRERGWRVFASCRQSRDCERLAAEGFDAPQLDYTDASSIPTALDHVLEQTGG' A
#
# COMPACT_ATOMS: atom_id res chain seq x y z
N MET A 1 5.16 -2.39 -22.10
CA MET A 1 5.44 -3.30 -20.97
C MET A 1 4.43 -3.06 -19.86
N GLN A 2 3.96 -4.14 -19.26
CA GLN A 2 3.04 -4.01 -18.13
C GLN A 2 3.79 -3.62 -16.87
N GLN A 3 3.22 -2.67 -16.15
CA GLN A 3 3.75 -2.28 -14.86
C GLN A 3 3.41 -3.37 -13.83
N ARG A 4 4.40 -3.78 -13.06
CA ARG A 4 4.18 -4.72 -11.96
C ARG A 4 3.52 -4.01 -10.78
N THR A 5 2.68 -4.74 -10.07
CA THR A 5 1.92 -4.22 -8.94
C THR A 5 2.21 -5.05 -7.69
N ILE A 6 2.32 -4.37 -6.56
CA ILE A 6 2.54 -5.03 -5.27
C ILE A 6 1.79 -4.29 -4.17
N LEU A 7 1.25 -5.04 -3.23
CA LEU A 7 0.71 -4.50 -1.97
C LEU A 7 1.67 -4.86 -0.85
N ILE A 8 2.18 -3.84 -0.16
CA ILE A 8 3.09 -4.01 0.97
C ILE A 8 2.39 -3.56 2.24
N THR A 9 2.39 -4.39 3.26
CA THR A 9 1.82 -4.06 4.56
C THR A 9 2.90 -3.54 5.50
N GLY A 10 2.48 -2.83 6.56
CA GLY A 10 3.42 -2.34 7.57
C GLY A 10 4.36 -1.26 7.06
N CYS A 11 3.87 -0.36 6.19
CA CYS A 11 4.72 0.63 5.54
C CYS A 11 4.91 1.93 6.34
N SER A 12 4.46 1.99 7.59
CA SER A 12 4.63 3.21 8.39
C SER A 12 6.09 3.49 8.73
N SER A 13 6.92 2.46 8.80
CA SER A 13 8.35 2.59 9.11
C SER A 13 9.10 1.31 8.76
N GLY A 14 10.42 1.33 8.90
CA GLY A 14 11.28 0.16 8.79
C GLY A 14 11.34 -0.44 7.39
N ILE A 15 11.38 -1.77 7.34
CA ILE A 15 11.61 -2.51 6.10
C ILE A 15 10.48 -2.29 5.09
N GLY A 16 9.23 -2.27 5.56
CA GLY A 16 8.09 -2.05 4.65
C GLY A 16 8.16 -0.71 3.96
N TYR A 17 8.49 0.34 4.70
CA TYR A 17 8.64 1.67 4.14
C TYR A 17 9.78 1.74 3.11
N ALA A 18 10.93 1.18 3.46
CA ALA A 18 12.09 1.17 2.55
C ALA A 18 11.80 0.36 1.29
N ALA A 19 11.14 -0.79 1.43
CA ALA A 19 10.78 -1.62 0.28
C ALA A 19 9.80 -0.89 -0.65
N ALA A 20 8.83 -0.17 -0.10
CA ALA A 20 7.87 0.58 -0.90
C ALA A 20 8.57 1.62 -1.77
N HIS A 21 9.50 2.39 -1.19
CA HIS A 21 10.26 3.38 -1.95
C HIS A 21 11.15 2.73 -3.01
N ALA A 22 11.87 1.66 -2.65
CA ALA A 22 12.77 1.00 -3.57
C ALA A 22 12.05 0.42 -4.78
N LEU A 23 10.91 -0.21 -4.56
CA LEU A 23 10.13 -0.80 -5.65
C LEU A 23 9.49 0.27 -6.53
N ARG A 24 8.99 1.36 -5.92
CA ARG A 24 8.45 2.47 -6.71
C ARG A 24 9.51 3.07 -7.63
N GLU A 25 10.73 3.23 -7.15
CA GLU A 25 11.84 3.74 -7.96
C GLU A 25 12.16 2.82 -9.14
N ARG A 26 11.85 1.53 -9.01
CA ARG A 26 12.04 0.55 -10.08
C ARG A 26 10.86 0.46 -11.03
N GLY A 27 9.88 1.33 -10.89
CA GLY A 27 8.73 1.39 -11.78
C GLY A 27 7.55 0.51 -11.39
N TRP A 28 7.58 -0.10 -10.20
CA TRP A 28 6.44 -0.87 -9.70
C TRP A 28 5.31 0.06 -9.26
N ARG A 29 4.10 -0.39 -9.47
CA ARG A 29 2.94 0.25 -8.85
C ARG A 29 2.81 -0.30 -7.43
N VAL A 30 3.07 0.54 -6.43
CA VAL A 30 3.11 0.11 -5.04
C VAL A 30 1.90 0.63 -4.28
N PHE A 31 1.15 -0.30 -3.68
CA PHE A 31 0.13 0.01 -2.70
C PHE A 31 0.77 -0.18 -1.33
N ALA A 32 0.99 0.91 -0.62
CA ALA A 32 1.71 0.91 0.66
C ALA A 32 0.72 1.06 1.80
N SER A 33 0.36 -0.05 2.44
CA SER A 33 -0.65 -0.01 3.49
C SER A 33 -0.04 0.11 4.87
N CYS A 34 -0.81 0.73 5.76
CA CYS A 34 -0.44 0.92 7.15
C CYS A 34 -1.62 0.62 8.05
N ARG A 35 -1.33 0.40 9.32
CA ARG A 35 -2.34 0.11 10.32
C ARG A 35 -3.18 1.34 10.68
N GLN A 36 -2.55 2.51 10.79
CA GLN A 36 -3.21 3.73 11.22
C GLN A 36 -3.46 4.68 10.06
N SER A 37 -4.64 5.31 10.06
CA SER A 37 -5.03 6.20 8.96
C SER A 37 -4.09 7.39 8.78
N ARG A 38 -3.54 7.93 9.88
CA ARG A 38 -2.59 9.06 9.78
C ARG A 38 -1.31 8.68 9.04
N ASP A 39 -0.86 7.43 9.18
CA ASP A 39 0.31 6.93 8.45
C ASP A 39 -0.03 6.71 6.99
N CYS A 40 -1.25 6.26 6.70
CA CYS A 40 -1.73 6.16 5.32
C CYS A 40 -1.77 7.53 4.65
N GLU A 41 -2.24 8.55 5.37
CA GLU A 41 -2.27 9.93 4.86
C GLU A 41 -0.85 10.44 4.55
N ARG A 42 0.11 10.12 5.41
CA ARG A 42 1.50 10.49 5.19
C ARG A 42 2.06 9.82 3.95
N LEU A 43 1.80 8.53 3.76
CA LEU A 43 2.25 7.81 2.58
C LEU A 43 1.58 8.33 1.32
N ALA A 44 0.30 8.65 1.38
CA ALA A 44 -0.41 9.25 0.25
C ALA A 44 0.22 10.59 -0.15
N ALA A 45 0.65 11.39 0.83
CA ALA A 45 1.34 12.63 0.55
C ALA A 45 2.70 12.43 -0.13
N GLU A 46 3.30 11.24 0.06
CA GLU A 46 4.54 10.87 -0.64
C GLU A 46 4.29 10.26 -2.03
N GLY A 47 3.04 10.18 -2.45
CA GLY A 47 2.68 9.69 -3.78
C GLY A 47 2.29 8.23 -3.86
N PHE A 48 2.17 7.54 -2.74
CA PHE A 48 1.70 6.16 -2.72
C PHE A 48 0.18 6.08 -2.70
N ASP A 49 -0.37 5.02 -3.25
CA ASP A 49 -1.73 4.62 -2.95
C ASP A 49 -1.67 3.82 -1.64
N ALA A 50 -2.32 4.32 -0.60
CA ALA A 50 -2.11 3.83 0.76
C ALA A 50 -3.42 3.39 1.42
N PRO A 51 -3.96 2.22 1.04
CA PRO A 51 -5.14 1.69 1.69
C PRO A 51 -4.82 1.27 3.13
N GLN A 52 -5.72 1.60 4.06
CA GLN A 52 -5.54 1.19 5.45
C GLN A 52 -5.75 -0.31 5.60
N LEU A 53 -4.82 -0.99 6.28
CA LEU A 53 -4.93 -2.40 6.57
C LEU A 53 -4.48 -2.66 8.00
N ASP A 54 -5.44 -2.92 8.87
CA ASP A 54 -5.21 -3.19 10.29
C ASP A 54 -5.64 -4.62 10.59
N TYR A 55 -4.68 -5.47 10.98
CA TYR A 55 -4.94 -6.88 11.27
C TYR A 55 -5.89 -7.08 12.46
N THR A 56 -6.00 -6.09 13.34
CA THR A 56 -6.93 -6.16 14.48
C THR A 56 -8.37 -5.83 14.07
N ASP A 57 -8.55 -5.25 12.90
CA ASP A 57 -9.85 -5.00 12.29
C ASP A 57 -9.99 -5.86 11.05
N ALA A 58 -10.67 -7.01 11.21
CA ALA A 58 -10.79 -7.98 10.13
C ALA A 58 -11.49 -7.41 8.89
N SER A 59 -12.38 -6.42 9.06
CA SER A 59 -13.07 -5.81 7.94
C SER A 59 -12.15 -4.97 7.04
N SER A 60 -11.02 -4.51 7.57
CA SER A 60 -10.07 -3.70 6.79
C SER A 60 -9.34 -4.52 5.72
N ILE A 61 -9.19 -5.82 5.94
CA ILE A 61 -8.44 -6.69 5.03
C ILE A 61 -9.15 -6.83 3.69
N PRO A 62 -10.41 -7.29 3.62
CA PRO A 62 -11.11 -7.37 2.33
C PRO A 62 -11.30 -6.00 1.69
N THR A 63 -11.51 -4.94 2.48
CA THR A 63 -11.65 -3.60 1.94
C THR A 63 -10.37 -3.14 1.24
N ALA A 64 -9.21 -3.37 1.84
CA ALA A 64 -7.94 -3.01 1.23
C ALA A 64 -7.68 -3.83 -0.04
N LEU A 65 -7.98 -5.13 -0.03
CA LEU A 65 -7.81 -5.98 -1.20
C LEU A 65 -8.75 -5.57 -2.33
N ASP A 66 -10.00 -5.27 -2.03
CA ASP A 66 -10.96 -4.79 -3.02
C ASP A 66 -10.47 -3.50 -3.68
N HIS A 67 -9.92 -2.58 -2.89
CA HIS A 67 -9.36 -1.34 -3.41
C HIS A 67 -8.23 -1.63 -4.42
N VAL A 68 -7.31 -2.51 -4.06
CA VAL A 68 -6.20 -2.88 -4.95
C VAL A 68 -6.72 -3.50 -6.24
N LEU A 69 -7.67 -4.42 -6.13
CA LEU A 69 -8.24 -5.09 -7.29
C LEU A 69 -8.97 -4.12 -8.21
N GLU A 70 -9.73 -3.17 -7.65
CA GLU A 70 -10.41 -2.15 -8.45
C GLU A 70 -9.43 -1.28 -9.20
N GLN A 71 -8.31 -0.89 -8.56
CA GLN A 71 -7.31 -0.03 -9.18
C GLN A 71 -6.47 -0.74 -10.24
N THR A 72 -6.36 -2.05 -10.15
CA THR A 72 -5.51 -2.83 -11.06
C THR A 72 -6.30 -3.61 -12.12
N GLY A 73 -7.60 -3.59 -12.04
CA GLY A 73 -8.46 -4.31 -12.99
C GLY A 73 -8.63 -5.79 -12.65
N GLY A 74 -8.24 -6.17 -11.44
CA GLY A 74 -8.44 -7.54 -10.99
C GLY A 74 -7.20 -8.38 -10.86
#